data_206ce91b59aa7793075cca72028479ed
#
_entry.id   206ce91b59aa7793075cca72028479ed
#
_cell.length_a   1.000
_cell.length_b   1.000
_cell.length_c   1.000
_cell.angle_alpha   90.00
_cell.angle_beta   90.00
_cell.angle_gamma   90.00
#
_symmetry.space_group_name_H-M   'P 1'
#
loop_
_entity.id
_entity.type
_entity.pdbx_description
1 polymer ?
#
loop_
_entity_poly.entity_id
_entity_poly.type
_entity_poly.pdbx_seq_one_letter_code
_entity_poly.pdbx_strand_id
1 'polypeptide(L)'
;MLKITAPNLLNELPQNNRFIGTLPTLDNSSIIFNGKNNILYCDEHVHLTNSILTFNGNNSVIYLCRNKHLYKLDVVTYNNSAFYVGQNNYFNGKLSAILSEQKHIFIGDDGLFSFGIWMRIADPHLIYHTDSKKRINPTKSIYLGDHVWIGQSAMILKGTQIHSGSIIGTLSVVSGKEIPSNTSWAGNPSRKIAENIFWTDKCVHSWIDNQTTENNVCKTDAYTYHYDPKEFIAFSQIDQKLTDASNSEERYAYLTTFTTHKAKNRFTVEHQKKSSTKSFCKLLKLFK
;
A
#
# COMPACT_ATOMS: atom_id res chain seq x y z
N MET A 1 -4.15 12.96 25.13
CA MET A 1 -4.95 12.66 23.93
C MET A 1 -5.53 13.97 23.41
N LEU A 2 -5.23 14.30 22.15
CA LEU A 2 -5.82 15.45 21.45
C LEU A 2 -6.62 14.90 20.28
N LYS A 3 -7.91 15.24 20.19
CA LYS A 3 -8.79 14.87 19.06
C LYS A 3 -9.16 16.13 18.27
N ILE A 4 -8.84 16.11 17.00
CA ILE A 4 -9.09 17.17 16.02
C ILE A 4 -10.31 16.78 15.18
N THR A 5 -11.34 17.61 15.19
CA THR A 5 -12.55 17.46 14.36
C THR A 5 -12.81 18.68 13.48
N ALA A 6 -12.05 19.76 13.70
CA ALA A 6 -12.07 20.97 12.89
C ALA A 6 -10.67 21.23 12.33
N PRO A 7 -10.50 21.45 11.01
CA PRO A 7 -9.18 21.53 10.37
C PRO A 7 -8.27 22.64 10.93
N ASN A 8 -8.83 23.78 11.32
CA ASN A 8 -8.07 24.91 11.88
C ASN A 8 -7.30 24.56 13.16
N LEU A 9 -7.73 23.55 13.92
CA LEU A 9 -7.03 23.09 15.12
C LEU A 9 -5.70 22.38 14.81
N LEU A 10 -5.43 22.05 13.55
CA LEU A 10 -4.15 21.50 13.12
C LEU A 10 -3.00 22.52 13.14
N ASN A 11 -3.29 23.82 13.23
CA ASN A 11 -2.28 24.87 13.28
C ASN A 11 -1.57 24.95 14.64
N GLU A 12 -2.14 24.38 15.70
CA GLU A 12 -1.64 24.50 17.08
C GLU A 12 -1.54 23.11 17.74
N LEU A 13 -0.68 22.26 17.22
CA LEU A 13 -0.51 20.91 17.75
C LEU A 13 0.51 20.89 18.91
N PRO A 14 0.19 20.29 20.05
CA PRO A 14 1.10 20.14 21.17
C PRO A 14 2.16 19.06 20.96
N GLN A 15 3.14 19.01 21.88
CA GLN A 15 4.12 17.92 21.97
C GLN A 15 4.97 17.73 20.70
N ASN A 16 5.32 18.83 20.03
CA ASN A 16 6.07 18.84 18.78
C ASN A 16 5.42 18.01 17.66
N ASN A 17 4.11 17.73 17.75
CA ASN A 17 3.38 17.24 16.59
C ASN A 17 3.25 18.37 15.58
N ARG A 18 3.31 18.04 14.29
CA ARG A 18 3.26 19.05 13.22
C ARG A 18 2.23 18.66 12.17
N PHE A 19 1.57 19.68 11.68
CA PHE A 19 0.81 19.62 10.44
C PHE A 19 1.59 20.38 9.36
N ILE A 20 1.65 19.81 8.15
CA ILE A 20 2.34 20.40 6.99
C ILE A 20 1.41 20.27 5.77
N GLY A 21 1.37 21.29 4.95
CA GLY A 21 0.61 21.32 3.71
C GLY A 21 -0.69 22.10 3.81
N THR A 22 -1.71 21.67 3.09
CA THR A 22 -3.03 22.33 2.99
C THR A 22 -4.02 21.71 3.97
N LEU A 23 -4.77 22.53 4.70
CA LEU A 23 -5.77 22.03 5.64
C LEU A 23 -6.77 21.11 4.93
N PRO A 24 -6.94 19.86 5.41
CA PRO A 24 -7.87 18.92 4.79
C PRO A 24 -9.32 19.29 5.08
N THR A 25 -10.25 18.88 4.22
CA THR A 25 -11.65 18.84 4.60
C THR A 25 -11.89 17.64 5.50
N LEU A 26 -12.60 17.83 6.63
CA LEU A 26 -12.99 16.77 7.56
C LEU A 26 -14.51 16.64 7.56
N ASP A 27 -15.03 15.60 6.92
CA ASP A 27 -16.44 15.24 6.92
C ASP A 27 -16.64 13.98 7.74
N ASN A 28 -17.35 14.10 8.88
CA ASN A 28 -17.53 13.02 9.86
C ASN A 28 -16.19 12.29 10.18
N SER A 29 -15.10 13.05 10.28
CA SER A 29 -13.74 12.55 10.39
C SER A 29 -13.01 13.16 11.58
N SER A 30 -11.98 12.46 12.06
CA SER A 30 -11.15 12.95 13.15
C SER A 30 -9.70 12.55 13.03
N ILE A 31 -8.81 13.38 13.58
CA ILE A 31 -7.37 13.11 13.69
C ILE A 31 -7.02 13.12 15.18
N ILE A 32 -6.35 12.09 15.66
CA ILE A 32 -6.08 11.87 17.07
C ILE A 32 -4.57 11.79 17.30
N PHE A 33 -4.07 12.62 18.22
CA PHE A 33 -2.67 12.60 18.66
C PHE A 33 -2.60 12.15 20.11
N ASN A 34 -2.06 10.95 20.34
CA ASN A 34 -1.75 10.41 21.68
C ASN A 34 -0.24 10.52 21.98
N GLY A 35 0.59 10.53 20.94
CA GLY A 35 2.04 10.62 21.03
C GLY A 35 2.60 11.99 20.66
N LYS A 36 3.93 12.07 20.50
CA LYS A 36 4.69 13.27 20.21
C LYS A 36 5.57 13.14 18.97
N ASN A 37 6.03 14.30 18.46
CA ASN A 37 6.93 14.39 17.29
C ASN A 37 6.35 13.70 16.04
N ASN A 38 5.04 13.67 15.86
CA ASN A 38 4.39 13.08 14.69
C ASN A 38 4.13 14.16 13.63
N ILE A 39 4.11 13.75 12.37
CA ILE A 39 3.80 14.65 11.25
C ILE A 39 2.58 14.11 10.51
N LEU A 40 1.58 14.98 10.35
CA LEU A 40 0.53 14.81 9.37
C LEU A 40 0.82 15.74 8.19
N TYR A 41 0.98 15.17 7.01
CA TYR A 41 1.04 15.92 5.77
C TYR A 41 -0.23 15.69 4.96
N CYS A 42 -0.85 16.77 4.51
CA CYS A 42 -1.93 16.75 3.53
C CYS A 42 -1.59 17.70 2.38
N ASP A 43 -1.56 17.15 1.18
CA ASP A 43 -1.48 17.93 -0.06
C ASP A 43 -2.79 18.70 -0.30
N GLU A 44 -2.85 19.49 -1.34
CA GLU A 44 -4.11 20.13 -1.79
C GLU A 44 -5.19 19.08 -2.11
N HIS A 45 -6.45 19.43 -1.95
CA HIS A 45 -7.61 18.57 -2.23
C HIS A 45 -7.68 17.27 -1.41
N VAL A 46 -7.05 17.20 -0.23
CA VAL A 46 -7.28 16.10 0.71
C VAL A 46 -8.63 16.31 1.40
N HIS A 47 -9.56 15.39 1.12
CA HIS A 47 -10.88 15.36 1.75
C HIS A 47 -11.08 14.02 2.45
N LEU A 48 -11.10 14.04 3.77
CA LEU A 48 -11.35 12.89 4.64
C LEU A 48 -12.84 12.78 4.95
N THR A 49 -13.46 11.65 4.61
CA THR A 49 -14.87 11.38 4.95
C THR A 49 -14.99 10.06 5.71
N ASN A 50 -15.76 10.06 6.81
CA ASN A 50 -15.92 8.91 7.69
C ASN A 50 -14.58 8.28 8.13
N SER A 51 -13.56 9.11 8.33
CA SER A 51 -12.18 8.70 8.53
C SER A 51 -11.67 8.98 9.94
N ILE A 52 -10.77 8.11 10.42
CA ILE A 52 -10.07 8.30 11.68
C ILE A 52 -8.59 8.07 11.44
N LEU A 53 -7.77 9.08 11.73
CA LEU A 53 -6.32 8.97 11.69
C LEU A 53 -5.79 9.08 13.12
N THR A 54 -5.09 8.06 13.61
CA THR A 54 -4.63 8.01 14.99
C THR A 54 -3.11 7.83 15.07
N PHE A 55 -2.44 8.79 15.71
CA PHE A 55 -1.04 8.71 16.09
C PHE A 55 -0.96 8.22 17.55
N ASN A 56 -0.90 6.89 17.74
CA ASN A 56 -0.79 6.27 19.07
C ASN A 56 0.64 6.27 19.60
N GLY A 57 1.63 6.33 18.71
CA GLY A 57 3.06 6.36 19.04
C GLY A 57 3.71 7.70 18.73
N ASN A 58 5.03 7.68 18.73
CA ASN A 58 5.87 8.84 18.52
C ASN A 58 6.62 8.75 17.18
N ASN A 59 7.05 9.91 16.66
CA ASN A 59 7.92 10.01 15.48
C ASN A 59 7.34 9.36 14.22
N SER A 60 6.03 9.34 14.06
CA SER A 60 5.35 8.73 12.90
C SER A 60 4.91 9.78 11.90
N VAL A 61 4.74 9.34 10.66
CA VAL A 61 4.27 10.18 9.56
C VAL A 61 3.02 9.56 8.94
N ILE A 62 1.97 10.36 8.76
CA ILE A 62 0.88 10.08 7.83
C ILE A 62 1.00 11.11 6.71
N TYR A 63 1.21 10.62 5.48
CA TYR A 63 1.44 11.43 4.29
C TYR A 63 0.33 11.14 3.26
N LEU A 64 -0.54 12.13 3.03
CA LEU A 64 -1.65 12.02 2.09
C LEU A 64 -1.44 12.97 0.91
N CYS A 65 -1.21 12.41 -0.27
CA CYS A 65 -1.08 13.19 -1.50
C CYS A 65 -2.45 13.71 -1.95
N ARG A 66 -2.44 14.68 -2.87
CA ARG A 66 -3.66 15.21 -3.49
C ARG A 66 -4.49 14.09 -4.13
N ASN A 67 -5.79 14.20 -4.00
CA ASN A 67 -6.69 13.17 -4.49
C ASN A 67 -7.96 13.81 -5.08
N LYS A 68 -8.32 13.40 -6.29
CA LYS A 68 -9.61 13.77 -6.89
C LYS A 68 -10.80 13.03 -6.28
N HIS A 69 -10.52 12.02 -5.44
CA HIS A 69 -11.51 11.20 -4.74
C HIS A 69 -11.44 11.43 -3.24
N LEU A 70 -12.49 11.01 -2.52
CA LEU A 70 -12.56 11.09 -1.07
C LEU A 70 -11.66 10.03 -0.43
N TYR A 71 -10.92 10.42 0.61
CA TYR A 71 -10.25 9.48 1.49
C TYR A 71 -11.25 8.88 2.49
N LYS A 72 -11.27 7.55 2.60
CA LYS A 72 -12.05 6.78 3.58
C LYS A 72 -11.10 5.87 4.33
N LEU A 73 -10.54 6.35 5.43
CA LEU A 73 -9.41 5.73 6.13
C LEU A 73 -9.70 5.52 7.61
N ASP A 74 -9.24 4.38 8.14
CA ASP A 74 -9.11 4.12 9.57
C ASP A 74 -7.68 3.66 9.83
N VAL A 75 -6.80 4.60 10.21
CA VAL A 75 -5.36 4.37 10.29
C VAL A 75 -4.87 4.59 11.70
N VAL A 76 -4.15 3.60 12.23
CA VAL A 76 -3.47 3.70 13.51
C VAL A 76 -1.97 3.53 13.29
N THR A 77 -1.18 4.55 13.67
CA THR A 77 0.28 4.49 13.64
C THR A 77 0.84 4.42 15.06
N TYR A 78 1.79 3.50 15.26
CA TYR A 78 2.63 3.46 16.45
C TYR A 78 4.01 4.05 16.15
N ASN A 79 5.01 3.78 17.02
CA ASN A 79 6.31 4.47 16.97
C ASN A 79 7.06 4.29 15.64
N ASN A 80 7.67 5.38 15.17
CA ASN A 80 8.59 5.42 14.03
C ASN A 80 8.04 4.81 12.73
N SER A 81 6.72 4.88 12.53
CA SER A 81 6.05 4.30 11.37
C SER A 81 5.71 5.38 10.34
N ALA A 82 5.60 4.98 9.08
CA ALA A 82 5.15 5.84 7.99
C ALA A 82 3.99 5.19 7.25
N PHE A 83 2.90 5.94 7.10
CA PHE A 83 1.78 5.62 6.22
C PHE A 83 1.74 6.63 5.08
N TYR A 84 2.03 6.18 3.87
CA TYR A 84 2.05 7.02 2.67
C TYR A 84 0.94 6.60 1.72
N VAL A 85 0.19 7.56 1.20
CA VAL A 85 -0.79 7.34 0.14
C VAL A 85 -0.51 8.33 -0.99
N GLY A 86 -0.20 7.79 -2.15
CA GLY A 86 0.03 8.52 -3.39
C GLY A 86 -1.23 9.20 -3.94
N GLN A 87 -1.12 9.73 -5.16
CA GLN A 87 -2.17 10.54 -5.78
C GLN A 87 -3.31 9.68 -6.33
N ASN A 88 -4.51 10.28 -6.44
CA ASN A 88 -5.66 9.77 -7.21
C ASN A 88 -6.14 8.37 -6.83
N ASN A 89 -5.92 7.92 -5.61
CA ASN A 89 -6.42 6.64 -5.13
C ASN A 89 -7.92 6.70 -4.88
N TYR A 90 -8.68 5.73 -5.40
CA TYR A 90 -10.13 5.63 -5.20
C TYR A 90 -10.47 4.66 -4.08
N PHE A 91 -11.07 5.17 -3.01
CA PHE A 91 -11.55 4.39 -1.86
C PHE A 91 -13.06 4.25 -1.94
N ASN A 92 -13.56 3.14 -2.48
CA ASN A 92 -15.00 2.87 -2.54
C ASN A 92 -15.58 2.68 -1.12
N GLY A 93 -14.87 1.96 -0.25
CA GLY A 93 -15.18 1.83 1.16
C GLY A 93 -13.98 2.17 2.05
N LYS A 94 -14.16 2.03 3.37
CA LYS A 94 -13.11 2.30 4.36
C LYS A 94 -11.95 1.29 4.20
N LEU A 95 -10.73 1.81 4.13
CA LEU A 95 -9.49 1.06 4.27
C LEU A 95 -9.02 1.19 5.72
N SER A 96 -8.82 0.04 6.40
CA SER A 96 -8.29 0.00 7.76
C SER A 96 -6.83 -0.44 7.75
N ALA A 97 -5.97 0.29 8.48
CA ALA A 97 -4.54 0.03 8.54
C ALA A 97 -3.99 0.18 9.96
N ILE A 98 -3.18 -0.78 10.41
CA ILE A 98 -2.47 -0.71 11.68
C ILE A 98 -0.97 -0.91 11.45
N LEU A 99 -0.19 0.10 11.85
CA LEU A 99 1.26 0.14 11.70
C LEU A 99 1.93 0.04 13.07
N SER A 100 2.89 -0.87 13.21
CA SER A 100 3.57 -1.16 14.48
C SER A 100 5.06 -1.47 14.26
N GLU A 101 5.84 -1.49 15.35
CA GLU A 101 7.24 -1.93 15.37
C GLU A 101 8.12 -1.28 14.29
N GLN A 102 7.96 0.03 14.08
CA GLN A 102 8.83 0.84 13.19
C GLN A 102 8.81 0.37 11.72
N LYS A 103 7.68 -0.18 11.26
CA LYS A 103 7.45 -0.59 9.88
C LYS A 103 6.38 0.24 9.21
N HIS A 104 6.27 0.13 7.90
CA HIS A 104 5.64 1.12 7.04
C HIS A 104 4.57 0.51 6.15
N ILE A 105 3.61 1.34 5.72
CA ILE A 105 2.69 1.05 4.62
C ILE A 105 2.85 2.15 3.58
N PHE A 106 3.18 1.76 2.37
CA PHE A 106 3.32 2.63 1.22
C PHE A 106 2.33 2.22 0.14
N ILE A 107 1.52 3.16 -0.31
CA ILE A 107 0.54 2.98 -1.39
C ILE A 107 0.91 3.98 -2.50
N GLY A 108 1.16 3.47 -3.71
CA GLY A 108 1.47 4.27 -4.89
C GLY A 108 0.27 5.08 -5.40
N ASP A 109 0.34 5.51 -6.65
CA ASP A 109 -0.67 6.36 -7.28
C ASP A 109 -1.77 5.53 -7.98
N ASP A 110 -2.93 6.15 -8.24
CA ASP A 110 -3.99 5.65 -9.12
C ASP A 110 -4.56 4.26 -8.74
N GLY A 111 -4.50 3.87 -7.47
CA GLY A 111 -5.04 2.61 -6.98
C GLY A 111 -6.55 2.63 -6.82
N LEU A 112 -7.16 1.43 -6.87
CA LEU A 112 -8.59 1.22 -6.63
C LEU A 112 -8.77 0.28 -5.43
N PHE A 113 -9.42 0.78 -4.39
CA PHE A 113 -9.68 0.07 -3.15
C PHE A 113 -11.17 -0.13 -2.95
N SER A 114 -11.63 -1.39 -2.95
CA SER A 114 -13.03 -1.75 -2.74
C SER A 114 -13.41 -1.64 -1.26
N PHE A 115 -14.47 -2.28 -0.84
CA PHE A 115 -14.99 -2.21 0.54
C PHE A 115 -14.23 -3.13 1.50
N GLY A 116 -14.09 -2.73 2.78
CA GLY A 116 -13.70 -3.61 3.87
C GLY A 116 -12.27 -4.15 3.80
N ILE A 117 -11.36 -3.40 3.24
CA ILE A 117 -9.95 -3.80 3.11
C ILE A 117 -9.21 -3.57 4.41
N TRP A 118 -8.38 -4.54 4.82
CA TRP A 118 -7.49 -4.47 5.95
C TRP A 118 -6.02 -4.60 5.55
N MET A 119 -5.18 -3.74 6.14
CA MET A 119 -3.72 -3.83 6.04
C MET A 119 -3.11 -3.94 7.44
N ARG A 120 -2.37 -5.02 7.72
CA ARG A 120 -1.71 -5.23 9.02
C ARG A 120 -0.27 -5.66 8.83
N ILE A 121 0.64 -4.88 9.42
CA ILE A 121 2.08 -5.12 9.29
C ILE A 121 2.67 -5.94 10.44
N ALA A 122 1.89 -6.23 11.47
CA ALA A 122 2.31 -7.00 12.65
C ALA A 122 1.24 -7.97 13.13
N ASP A 123 1.70 -9.08 13.73
CA ASP A 123 0.89 -9.83 14.69
C ASP A 123 1.05 -9.16 16.07
N PRO A 124 -0.03 -8.85 16.80
CA PRO A 124 0.06 -8.07 18.03
C PRO A 124 0.74 -8.82 19.18
N HIS A 125 0.82 -10.16 19.09
CA HIS A 125 1.39 -11.02 20.11
C HIS A 125 2.64 -11.74 19.59
N LEU A 126 3.60 -11.98 20.50
CA LEU A 126 4.87 -12.59 20.15
C LEU A 126 4.75 -14.11 20.00
N ILE A 127 5.32 -14.66 18.94
CA ILE A 127 5.35 -16.09 18.66
C ILE A 127 6.80 -16.55 18.65
N TYR A 128 7.09 -17.62 19.41
CA TYR A 128 8.43 -18.16 19.56
C TYR A 128 8.48 -19.61 19.12
N HIS A 129 9.62 -19.99 18.55
CA HIS A 129 9.92 -21.41 18.29
C HIS A 129 10.10 -22.15 19.61
N THR A 130 9.49 -23.34 19.74
CA THR A 130 9.48 -24.10 21.01
C THR A 130 10.86 -24.47 21.52
N ASP A 131 11.77 -24.84 20.62
CA ASP A 131 13.10 -25.32 20.99
C ASP A 131 14.11 -24.17 21.11
N SER A 132 14.26 -23.37 20.06
CA SER A 132 15.28 -22.32 20.03
C SER A 132 14.89 -21.07 20.82
N LYS A 133 13.62 -20.94 21.24
CA LYS A 133 13.06 -19.76 21.90
C LYS A 133 13.20 -18.45 21.09
N LYS A 134 13.54 -18.56 19.82
CA LYS A 134 13.67 -17.42 18.92
C LYS A 134 12.31 -16.97 18.43
N ARG A 135 12.09 -15.65 18.39
CA ARG A 135 10.89 -15.06 17.83
C ARG A 135 10.80 -15.33 16.33
N ILE A 136 9.62 -15.77 15.84
CA ILE A 136 9.40 -16.15 14.44
C ILE A 136 8.45 -15.23 13.67
N ASN A 137 7.81 -14.27 14.35
CA ASN A 137 6.84 -13.36 13.74
C ASN A 137 7.24 -11.88 13.76
N PRO A 138 8.45 -11.50 13.29
CA PRO A 138 8.82 -10.09 13.21
C PRO A 138 7.87 -9.33 12.27
N THR A 139 7.67 -8.06 12.57
CA THR A 139 6.91 -7.12 11.74
C THR A 139 7.63 -6.86 10.42
N LYS A 140 6.87 -6.69 9.33
CA LYS A 140 7.37 -6.33 8.01
C LYS A 140 6.43 -5.34 7.35
N SER A 141 6.99 -4.40 6.61
CA SER A 141 6.22 -3.38 5.87
C SER A 141 5.36 -3.97 4.76
N ILE A 142 4.40 -3.17 4.28
CA ILE A 142 3.56 -3.46 3.11
C ILE A 142 3.81 -2.37 2.07
N TYR A 143 4.01 -2.77 0.83
CA TYR A 143 4.25 -1.88 -0.31
C TYR A 143 3.32 -2.19 -1.47
N LEU A 144 2.62 -1.18 -1.96
CA LEU A 144 1.81 -1.23 -3.17
C LEU A 144 2.36 -0.23 -4.17
N GLY A 145 2.58 -0.67 -5.39
CA GLY A 145 2.94 0.18 -6.53
C GLY A 145 1.76 0.99 -7.06
N ASP A 146 1.93 1.53 -8.25
CA ASP A 146 0.92 2.35 -8.89
C ASP A 146 -0.15 1.48 -9.56
N HIS A 147 -1.38 1.99 -9.66
CA HIS A 147 -2.49 1.35 -10.35
C HIS A 147 -2.74 -0.10 -9.88
N VAL A 148 -2.84 -0.27 -8.56
CA VAL A 148 -3.16 -1.56 -7.94
C VAL A 148 -4.64 -1.61 -7.59
N TRP A 149 -5.33 -2.69 -8.01
CA TRP A 149 -6.72 -2.91 -7.63
C TRP A 149 -6.81 -3.94 -6.50
N ILE A 150 -7.38 -3.52 -5.36
CA ILE A 150 -7.66 -4.38 -4.21
C ILE A 150 -9.16 -4.63 -4.12
N GLY A 151 -9.55 -5.89 -4.28
CA GLY A 151 -10.94 -6.36 -4.22
C GLY A 151 -11.53 -6.31 -2.82
N GLN A 152 -12.85 -6.42 -2.76
CA GLN A 152 -13.64 -6.32 -1.52
C GLN A 152 -13.19 -7.33 -0.46
N SER A 153 -13.09 -6.86 0.78
CA SER A 153 -12.73 -7.66 1.96
C SER A 153 -11.41 -8.41 1.84
N ALA A 154 -10.49 -7.92 1.00
CA ALA A 154 -9.14 -8.46 0.96
C ALA A 154 -8.34 -8.04 2.20
N MET A 155 -7.49 -8.96 2.69
CA MET A 155 -6.59 -8.73 3.80
C MET A 155 -5.14 -8.78 3.32
N ILE A 156 -4.44 -7.66 3.45
CA ILE A 156 -3.04 -7.52 3.07
C ILE A 156 -2.19 -7.53 4.35
N LEU A 157 -1.37 -8.54 4.49
CA LEU A 157 -0.60 -8.79 5.69
C LEU A 157 0.89 -8.49 5.49
N LYS A 158 1.60 -8.43 6.59
CA LYS A 158 3.02 -8.10 6.69
C LYS A 158 3.90 -8.76 5.63
N GLY A 159 4.86 -7.99 5.11
CA GLY A 159 5.84 -8.44 4.12
C GLY A 159 5.28 -8.60 2.71
N THR A 160 4.08 -8.11 2.45
CA THR A 160 3.48 -8.13 1.11
C THR A 160 3.99 -6.95 0.29
N GLN A 161 4.39 -7.25 -0.94
CA GLN A 161 4.78 -6.28 -1.97
C GLN A 161 3.93 -6.54 -3.21
N ILE A 162 3.16 -5.54 -3.65
CA ILE A 162 2.29 -5.64 -4.83
C ILE A 162 2.75 -4.61 -5.84
N HIS A 163 3.28 -5.07 -6.97
CA HIS A 163 3.81 -4.20 -8.01
C HIS A 163 2.71 -3.63 -8.91
N SER A 164 3.08 -2.59 -9.69
CA SER A 164 2.15 -1.78 -10.47
C SER A 164 1.28 -2.60 -11.42
N GLY A 165 0.02 -2.20 -11.60
CA GLY A 165 -0.93 -2.81 -12.53
C GLY A 165 -1.53 -4.15 -12.07
N SER A 166 -1.29 -4.57 -10.82
CA SER A 166 -1.76 -5.86 -10.31
C SER A 166 -3.15 -5.79 -9.67
N ILE A 167 -3.81 -6.94 -9.61
CA ILE A 167 -5.14 -7.11 -9.04
C ILE A 167 -5.08 -8.12 -7.90
N ILE A 168 -5.71 -7.78 -6.77
CA ILE A 168 -6.03 -8.70 -5.68
C ILE A 168 -7.54 -8.93 -5.67
N GLY A 169 -7.95 -10.17 -5.88
CA GLY A 169 -9.36 -10.54 -5.92
C GLY A 169 -10.06 -10.41 -4.56
N THR A 170 -11.38 -10.40 -4.59
CA THR A 170 -12.25 -10.33 -3.41
C THR A 170 -11.95 -11.46 -2.42
N LEU A 171 -12.08 -11.18 -1.10
CA LEU A 171 -11.88 -12.13 0.01
C LEU A 171 -10.49 -12.81 0.05
N SER A 172 -9.51 -12.20 -0.57
CA SER A 172 -8.15 -12.73 -0.63
C SER A 172 -7.36 -12.42 0.64
N VAL A 173 -6.52 -13.36 1.06
CA VAL A 173 -5.51 -13.13 2.11
C VAL A 173 -4.12 -13.21 1.48
N VAL A 174 -3.42 -12.07 1.47
CA VAL A 174 -2.07 -11.93 0.92
C VAL A 174 -1.10 -11.70 2.08
N SER A 175 -0.14 -12.61 2.26
CA SER A 175 0.84 -12.54 3.35
C SER A 175 2.23 -12.88 2.85
N GLY A 176 3.19 -11.97 3.05
CA GLY A 176 4.61 -12.19 2.78
C GLY A 176 4.92 -12.54 1.32
N LYS A 177 4.16 -12.00 0.38
CA LYS A 177 4.32 -12.30 -1.05
C LYS A 177 4.79 -11.08 -1.82
N GLU A 178 5.66 -11.32 -2.78
CA GLU A 178 5.95 -10.40 -3.87
C GLU A 178 5.06 -10.76 -5.06
N ILE A 179 4.21 -9.81 -5.46
CA ILE A 179 3.24 -9.95 -6.54
C ILE A 179 3.72 -9.12 -7.71
N PRO A 180 4.15 -9.76 -8.82
CA PRO A 180 4.65 -9.06 -9.99
C PRO A 180 3.59 -8.21 -10.68
N SER A 181 4.04 -7.23 -11.44
CA SER A 181 3.20 -6.35 -12.25
C SER A 181 2.34 -7.09 -13.26
N ASN A 182 1.19 -6.51 -13.62
CA ASN A 182 0.28 -7.03 -14.64
C ASN A 182 -0.22 -8.46 -14.34
N THR A 183 -0.45 -8.76 -13.05
CA THR A 183 -0.95 -10.08 -12.62
C THR A 183 -2.18 -9.97 -11.74
N SER A 184 -2.98 -11.03 -11.69
CA SER A 184 -4.11 -11.15 -10.78
C SER A 184 -3.91 -12.30 -9.81
N TRP A 185 -4.20 -12.06 -8.53
CA TRP A 185 -4.06 -13.02 -7.45
C TRP A 185 -5.34 -13.07 -6.62
N ALA A 186 -5.75 -14.27 -6.23
CA ALA A 186 -6.95 -14.42 -5.39
C ALA A 186 -6.86 -15.63 -4.47
N GLY A 187 -7.79 -15.66 -3.50
CA GLY A 187 -7.99 -16.78 -2.57
C GLY A 187 -7.32 -16.63 -1.22
N ASN A 188 -7.53 -17.61 -0.35
CA ASN A 188 -6.94 -17.72 0.99
C ASN A 188 -6.30 -19.11 1.19
N PRO A 189 -4.97 -19.22 1.21
CA PRO A 189 -3.99 -18.17 0.89
C PRO A 189 -4.00 -17.80 -0.59
N SER A 190 -3.69 -16.53 -0.92
CA SER A 190 -3.74 -16.05 -2.31
C SER A 190 -2.80 -16.82 -3.24
N ARG A 191 -3.26 -17.06 -4.47
CA ARG A 191 -2.50 -17.68 -5.56
C ARG A 191 -2.64 -16.83 -6.81
N LYS A 192 -1.65 -16.89 -7.70
CA LYS A 192 -1.75 -16.28 -9.03
C LYS A 192 -2.85 -16.98 -9.84
N ILE A 193 -3.77 -16.19 -10.40
CA ILE A 193 -4.88 -16.68 -11.24
C ILE A 193 -4.74 -16.21 -12.69
N ALA A 194 -4.08 -15.09 -12.94
CA ALA A 194 -3.79 -14.60 -14.29
C ALA A 194 -2.48 -13.84 -14.35
N GLU A 195 -1.87 -13.79 -15.51
CA GLU A 195 -0.68 -12.99 -15.84
C GLU A 195 -0.83 -12.35 -17.22
N ASN A 196 -0.01 -11.32 -17.49
CA ASN A 196 -0.10 -10.52 -18.72
C ASN A 196 -1.48 -9.89 -18.90
N ILE A 197 -2.03 -9.35 -17.79
CA ILE A 197 -3.32 -8.66 -17.78
C ILE A 197 -3.12 -7.21 -17.37
N PHE A 198 -4.09 -6.39 -17.69
CA PHE A 198 -4.25 -5.06 -17.11
C PHE A 198 -5.74 -4.80 -16.84
N TRP A 199 -6.01 -3.80 -16.05
CA TRP A 199 -7.37 -3.36 -15.74
C TRP A 199 -7.53 -1.86 -16.02
N THR A 200 -8.74 -1.40 -16.16
CA THR A 200 -9.08 0.01 -16.32
C THR A 200 -10.10 0.42 -15.26
N ASP A 201 -10.23 1.71 -15.01
CA ASP A 201 -11.18 2.28 -14.05
C ASP A 201 -12.64 2.29 -14.55
N LYS A 202 -12.89 1.82 -15.78
CA LYS A 202 -14.24 1.75 -16.35
C LYS A 202 -15.13 0.82 -15.56
N CYS A 203 -16.30 1.32 -15.16
CA CYS A 203 -17.29 0.58 -14.37
C CYS A 203 -18.48 0.15 -15.25
N VAL A 204 -18.81 -1.12 -15.23
CA VAL A 204 -19.87 -1.73 -16.07
C VAL A 204 -21.28 -1.61 -15.49
N HIS A 205 -21.47 -1.06 -14.27
CA HIS A 205 -22.76 -1.11 -13.57
C HIS A 205 -23.96 -0.52 -14.33
N SER A 206 -23.72 0.47 -15.17
CA SER A 206 -24.77 1.14 -15.96
C SER A 206 -24.67 0.86 -17.46
N TRP A 207 -23.83 -0.10 -17.85
CA TRP A 207 -23.63 -0.40 -19.27
C TRP A 207 -24.83 -1.09 -19.90
N ILE A 208 -25.07 -0.76 -21.15
CA ILE A 208 -26.02 -1.41 -22.05
C ILE A 208 -25.24 -2.11 -23.19
N ASP A 209 -25.92 -2.90 -24.00
CA ASP A 209 -25.31 -3.79 -25.01
C ASP A 209 -24.26 -3.12 -25.91
N ASN A 210 -24.51 -1.91 -26.38
CA ASN A 210 -23.56 -1.18 -27.23
C ASN A 210 -22.24 -0.90 -26.50
N GLN A 211 -22.29 -0.43 -25.25
CA GLN A 211 -21.10 -0.14 -24.44
C GLN A 211 -20.31 -1.42 -24.15
N THR A 212 -20.99 -2.52 -23.88
CA THR A 212 -20.36 -3.83 -23.69
C THR A 212 -19.62 -4.26 -24.96
N THR A 213 -20.26 -4.15 -26.13
CA THR A 213 -19.66 -4.55 -27.41
C THR A 213 -18.47 -3.67 -27.78
N GLU A 214 -18.58 -2.35 -27.62
CA GLU A 214 -17.51 -1.39 -27.93
C GLU A 214 -16.25 -1.55 -27.05
N ASN A 215 -16.40 -2.10 -25.86
CA ASN A 215 -15.31 -2.32 -24.90
C ASN A 215 -14.77 -3.74 -24.85
N ASN A 216 -15.14 -4.61 -25.80
CA ASN A 216 -14.58 -5.98 -25.90
C ASN A 216 -13.08 -5.99 -26.19
N VAL A 217 -12.52 -4.91 -26.76
CA VAL A 217 -11.09 -4.75 -27.02
C VAL A 217 -10.63 -3.39 -26.51
N CYS A 218 -9.64 -3.37 -25.64
CA CYS A 218 -8.97 -2.14 -25.19
C CYS A 218 -7.84 -1.79 -26.18
N LYS A 219 -7.84 -0.56 -26.69
CA LYS A 219 -6.88 -0.11 -27.72
C LYS A 219 -5.71 0.72 -27.15
N THR A 220 -5.58 0.83 -25.83
CA THR A 220 -4.55 1.64 -25.17
C THR A 220 -3.57 0.78 -24.37
N ASP A 221 -2.30 1.16 -24.40
CA ASP A 221 -1.24 0.59 -23.55
C ASP A 221 -1.04 1.39 -22.25
N ALA A 222 -1.93 2.35 -21.96
CA ALA A 222 -1.78 3.24 -20.81
C ALA A 222 -1.67 2.49 -19.47
N TYR A 223 -2.34 1.35 -19.35
CA TYR A 223 -2.43 0.54 -18.12
C TYR A 223 -1.47 -0.64 -18.09
N THR A 224 -0.62 -0.81 -19.11
CA THR A 224 0.40 -1.87 -19.16
C THR A 224 1.71 -1.34 -18.61
N TYR A 225 2.33 -2.07 -17.70
CA TYR A 225 3.57 -1.72 -17.02
C TYR A 225 4.70 -2.62 -17.49
N HIS A 226 5.87 -2.05 -17.75
CA HIS A 226 7.07 -2.76 -18.21
C HIS A 226 8.25 -2.41 -17.30
N TYR A 227 9.08 -3.38 -17.00
CA TYR A 227 10.29 -3.13 -16.22
C TYR A 227 11.26 -2.22 -17.00
N ASP A 228 11.63 -1.10 -16.37
CA ASP A 228 12.69 -0.22 -16.86
C ASP A 228 13.69 0.02 -15.71
N PRO A 229 14.94 -0.43 -15.84
CA PRO A 229 15.95 -0.28 -14.79
C PRO A 229 16.30 1.18 -14.49
N LYS A 230 16.00 2.14 -15.38
CA LYS A 230 16.23 3.58 -15.16
C LYS A 230 15.12 4.22 -14.31
N GLU A 231 13.92 3.67 -14.37
CA GLU A 231 12.76 4.17 -13.64
C GLU A 231 12.54 3.42 -12.32
N PHE A 232 12.98 2.17 -12.25
CA PHE A 232 12.64 1.24 -11.16
C PHE A 232 13.17 1.69 -9.81
N ILE A 233 12.29 1.69 -8.83
CA ILE A 233 12.57 1.93 -7.41
C ILE A 233 12.19 0.66 -6.63
N ALA A 234 13.18 0.00 -6.06
CA ALA A 234 12.93 -1.20 -5.28
C ALA A 234 12.24 -0.86 -3.94
N PHE A 235 11.20 -1.61 -3.58
CA PHE A 235 10.52 -1.44 -2.29
C PHE A 235 11.46 -1.66 -1.09
N SER A 236 12.47 -2.51 -1.24
CA SER A 236 13.51 -2.69 -0.23
C SER A 236 14.33 -1.42 0.03
N GLN A 237 14.58 -0.60 -0.98
CA GLN A 237 15.25 0.70 -0.82
C GLN A 237 14.35 1.68 -0.06
N ILE A 238 13.05 1.68 -0.34
CA ILE A 238 12.09 2.50 0.40
C ILE A 238 12.04 2.05 1.86
N ASP A 239 11.92 0.74 2.12
CA ASP A 239 11.91 0.19 3.49
C ASP A 239 13.16 0.58 4.27
N GLN A 240 14.34 0.45 3.64
CA GLN A 240 15.61 0.80 4.26
C GLN A 240 15.68 2.29 4.64
N LYS A 241 15.36 3.19 3.69
CA LYS A 241 15.38 4.64 3.92
C LYS A 241 14.41 5.08 5.02
N LEU A 242 13.19 4.54 5.03
CA LEU A 242 12.21 4.85 6.06
C LEU A 242 12.58 4.26 7.43
N THR A 243 13.20 3.08 7.46
CA THR A 243 13.64 2.41 8.70
C THR A 243 14.86 3.10 9.29
N ASP A 244 15.84 3.52 8.47
CA ASP A 244 17.06 4.22 8.90
C ASP A 244 16.82 5.65 9.35
N ALA A 245 15.71 6.25 8.94
CA ALA A 245 15.36 7.60 9.35
C ALA A 245 15.20 7.69 10.88
N SER A 246 15.93 8.62 11.50
CA SER A 246 16.01 8.77 12.95
C SER A 246 14.75 9.37 13.56
N ASN A 247 14.01 10.16 12.79
CA ASN A 247 12.85 10.93 13.25
C ASN A 247 11.79 11.08 12.16
N SER A 248 10.67 11.72 12.51
CA SER A 248 9.56 11.96 11.58
C SER A 248 9.91 12.96 10.46
N GLU A 249 10.81 13.92 10.72
CA GLU A 249 11.21 14.92 9.72
C GLU A 249 11.99 14.27 8.57
N GLU A 250 12.91 13.37 8.87
CA GLU A 250 13.67 12.63 7.86
C GLU A 250 12.76 11.71 7.05
N ARG A 251 11.78 11.03 7.70
CA ARG A 251 10.78 10.22 7.00
C ARG A 251 9.91 11.08 6.08
N TYR A 252 9.45 12.22 6.58
CA TYR A 252 8.66 13.18 5.80
C TYR A 252 9.44 13.67 4.57
N ALA A 253 10.68 14.13 4.78
CA ALA A 253 11.54 14.63 3.70
C ALA A 253 11.77 13.56 2.60
N TYR A 254 12.00 12.31 3.00
CA TYR A 254 12.13 11.22 2.04
C TYR A 254 10.82 10.95 1.29
N LEU A 255 9.69 10.89 1.98
CA LEU A 255 8.39 10.67 1.34
C LEU A 255 8.02 11.76 0.35
N THR A 256 8.44 13.01 0.60
CA THR A 256 8.22 14.14 -0.33
C THR A 256 8.85 13.89 -1.71
N THR A 257 9.91 13.11 -1.81
CA THR A 257 10.55 12.81 -3.10
C THR A 257 9.62 12.06 -4.07
N PHE A 258 8.62 11.32 -3.56
CA PHE A 258 7.67 10.58 -4.40
C PHE A 258 6.58 11.47 -5.02
N THR A 259 6.46 12.72 -4.60
CA THR A 259 5.54 13.69 -5.25
C THR A 259 6.07 14.15 -6.60
N THR A 260 7.37 14.13 -6.81
CA THR A 260 8.07 14.54 -8.04
C THR A 260 8.50 13.36 -8.92
N HIS A 261 8.84 12.21 -8.33
CA HIS A 261 9.20 11.01 -9.08
C HIS A 261 7.95 10.29 -9.59
N LYS A 262 7.49 10.63 -10.78
CA LYS A 262 6.25 10.13 -11.40
C LYS A 262 6.49 9.26 -12.64
N ALA A 263 7.66 8.61 -12.72
CA ALA A 263 7.92 7.65 -13.79
C ALA A 263 6.91 6.51 -13.77
N LYS A 264 6.34 6.17 -14.93
CA LYS A 264 5.26 5.18 -15.05
C LYS A 264 5.64 3.81 -14.46
N ASN A 265 6.88 3.39 -14.71
CA ASN A 265 7.31 2.03 -14.38
C ASN A 265 8.09 1.92 -13.06
N ARG A 266 8.04 2.96 -12.22
CA ARG A 266 8.86 3.09 -11.00
C ARG A 266 8.70 1.93 -10.00
N PHE A 267 7.58 1.22 -10.01
CA PHE A 267 7.33 0.07 -9.13
C PHE A 267 6.99 -1.19 -9.92
N THR A 268 7.61 -1.38 -11.07
CA THR A 268 7.30 -2.47 -11.97
C THR A 268 8.36 -3.55 -11.90
N VAL A 269 7.96 -4.79 -11.65
CA VAL A 269 8.80 -5.98 -11.81
C VAL A 269 8.14 -6.96 -12.75
N GLU A 270 8.94 -7.59 -13.58
CA GLU A 270 8.50 -8.63 -14.49
C GLU A 270 8.39 -9.98 -13.79
N HIS A 271 7.57 -10.86 -14.33
CA HIS A 271 7.61 -12.27 -13.99
C HIS A 271 8.99 -12.83 -14.34
N GLN A 272 9.72 -13.31 -13.35
CA GLN A 272 10.83 -14.21 -13.66
C GLN A 272 10.22 -15.45 -14.33
N LYS A 273 10.42 -15.58 -15.63
CA LYS A 273 10.24 -16.88 -16.31
C LYS A 273 11.14 -17.86 -15.54
N LYS A 274 10.56 -18.78 -14.79
CA LYS A 274 11.32 -19.89 -14.24
C LYS A 274 12.04 -20.50 -15.45
N SER A 275 13.35 -20.35 -15.53
CA SER A 275 14.15 -21.08 -16.48
C SER A 275 13.81 -22.56 -16.25
N SER A 276 13.20 -23.19 -17.23
CA SER A 276 12.98 -24.64 -17.22
C SER A 276 14.33 -25.33 -17.44
N THR A 277 15.24 -25.19 -16.51
CA THR A 277 16.31 -26.17 -16.37
C THR A 277 15.65 -27.46 -15.91
N LYS A 278 15.15 -28.21 -16.91
CA LYS A 278 14.98 -29.64 -16.75
C LYS A 278 16.37 -30.18 -16.40
N SER A 279 16.65 -30.33 -15.12
CA SER A 279 17.72 -31.18 -14.64
C SER A 279 17.37 -32.57 -15.17
N PHE A 280 18.01 -32.92 -16.28
CA PHE A 280 18.08 -34.30 -16.72
C PHE A 280 18.87 -35.08 -15.67
N CYS A 281 18.21 -35.51 -14.62
CA CYS A 281 18.73 -36.57 -13.75
C CYS A 281 18.75 -37.84 -14.59
N LYS A 282 19.88 -38.10 -15.28
CA LYS A 282 20.20 -39.38 -15.87
C LYS A 282 20.16 -40.41 -14.75
N LEU A 283 19.09 -41.21 -14.73
CA LEU A 283 19.10 -42.48 -14.04
C LEU A 283 20.20 -43.38 -14.67
N LEU A 284 21.34 -43.44 -14.05
CA LEU A 284 22.29 -44.53 -14.25
C LEU A 284 21.66 -45.76 -13.59
N LYS A 285 21.07 -46.61 -14.44
CA LYS A 285 20.90 -48.04 -14.11
C LYS A 285 22.29 -48.64 -13.95
N LEU A 286 22.66 -49.02 -12.78
CA LEU A 286 23.70 -50.01 -12.54
C LEU A 286 23.04 -51.32 -12.16
N PHE A 287 23.15 -52.23 -13.10
CA PHE A 287 23.04 -53.66 -12.84
C PHE A 287 24.18 -54.12 -11.95
N LYS A 288 23.89 -54.72 -10.85
CA LYS A 288 24.30 -56.05 -10.45
C LYS A 288 23.59 -56.41 -9.17
#